data_44387c26a9dd9285d4245dc7b5a23ffc
#
_entry.id   44387c26a9dd9285d4245dc7b5a23ffc
#
_cell.length_a   1.000
_cell.length_b   1.000
_cell.length_c   1.000
_cell.angle_alpha   90.00
_cell.angle_beta   90.00
_cell.angle_gamma   90.00
#
_symmetry.space_group_name_H-M   'P 1'
#
loop_
_entity.id
_entity.type
_entity.pdbx_description
1 polymer ?
#
loop_
_entity_poly.entity_id
_entity_poly.type
_entity_poly.pdbx_seq_one_letter_code
_entity_poly.pdbx_strand_id
1 'polypeptide(L)'
;MALRVTSNMMSNQVLRNLNKNLNKMADLQNQQSTGRKLNKPSDDPVGVTYALRYRSELSANNQYQRNVDTALGWLDTTDSVMSQAESVMGRLKELSVQASNGTNPQSALDSVKSELQELRAQFADLGNTQINGKYIFNGQTYDIIPYNSNNLTSLGAAETNKDPVEYTVGLGVTFQINTSGNDFFGEKNGTDNVFNIIDKLSTAMNNGRYDEITKELANIDSRLNKMVSVHAETGARTNRVELMQNRLDSEDFSLTSLQAKTEDADISELLINTNIASNIYQASLSAGAKIITPTLVDFIR
;
A
#
# COMPACT_ATOMS: atom_id res chain seq x y z
N MET A 1 66.73 12.94 35.23
CA MET A 1 67.31 13.17 33.88
C MET A 1 66.31 13.96 33.06
N ALA A 2 66.62 15.24 32.77
CA ALA A 2 65.76 16.02 31.86
C ALA A 2 65.92 15.46 30.43
N LEU A 3 64.83 14.92 29.88
CA LEU A 3 64.82 14.52 28.49
C LEU A 3 65.08 15.75 27.60
N ARG A 4 66.23 15.82 26.97
CA ARG A 4 66.54 16.82 25.94
C ARG A 4 65.62 16.56 24.74
N VAL A 5 64.54 17.33 24.65
CA VAL A 5 63.65 17.32 23.48
C VAL A 5 64.41 17.98 22.34
N THR A 6 64.75 17.20 21.31
CA THR A 6 65.41 17.73 20.12
C THR A 6 64.42 18.49 19.23
N SER A 7 64.90 19.52 18.51
CA SER A 7 64.07 20.31 17.58
C SER A 7 63.27 19.41 16.60
N ASN A 8 63.86 18.33 16.11
CA ASN A 8 63.20 17.35 15.26
C ASN A 8 62.06 16.58 15.96
N MET A 9 62.20 16.29 17.30
CA MET A 9 61.12 15.66 18.05
C MET A 9 59.94 16.61 18.22
N MET A 10 60.19 17.90 18.50
CA MET A 10 59.13 18.91 18.56
C MET A 10 58.42 19.13 17.24
N SER A 11 59.18 19.23 16.15
CA SER A 11 58.62 19.35 14.78
C SER A 11 57.75 18.15 14.41
N ASN A 12 58.20 16.93 14.66
CA ASN A 12 57.40 15.72 14.42
C ASN A 12 56.15 15.63 15.29
N GLN A 13 56.22 16.13 16.54
CA GLN A 13 55.06 16.20 17.44
C GLN A 13 54.02 17.21 16.94
N VAL A 14 54.48 18.39 16.47
CA VAL A 14 53.58 19.42 15.89
C VAL A 14 52.89 18.86 14.62
N LEU A 15 53.63 18.20 13.74
CA LEU A 15 53.07 17.57 12.52
C LEU A 15 52.01 16.52 12.87
N ARG A 16 52.31 15.66 13.86
CA ARG A 16 51.31 14.65 14.30
C ARG A 16 50.03 15.32 14.86
N ASN A 17 50.16 16.36 15.67
CA ASN A 17 49.06 17.07 16.23
C ASN A 17 48.26 17.83 15.15
N LEU A 18 48.94 18.44 14.19
CA LEU A 18 48.29 19.11 13.04
C LEU A 18 47.47 18.13 12.19
N ASN A 19 48.06 16.97 11.85
CA ASN A 19 47.35 15.92 11.11
C ASN A 19 46.12 15.41 11.90
N LYS A 20 46.24 15.24 13.22
CA LYS A 20 45.12 14.85 14.09
C LYS A 20 44.00 15.89 14.08
N ASN A 21 44.35 17.19 14.18
CA ASN A 21 43.38 18.29 14.13
C ASN A 21 42.73 18.40 12.75
N LEU A 22 43.47 18.19 11.66
CA LEU A 22 42.96 18.16 10.28
C LEU A 22 41.96 17.04 10.10
N ASN A 23 42.30 15.83 10.54
CA ASN A 23 41.40 14.67 10.44
C ASN A 23 40.10 14.90 11.23
N LYS A 24 40.21 15.44 12.47
CA LYS A 24 39.03 15.77 13.29
C LYS A 24 38.15 16.82 12.60
N MET A 25 38.75 17.85 12.00
CA MET A 25 38.03 18.86 11.26
C MET A 25 37.33 18.26 10.02
N ALA A 26 38.00 17.37 9.28
CA ALA A 26 37.43 16.68 8.14
C ALA A 26 36.25 15.78 8.54
N ASP A 27 36.34 15.06 9.66
CA ASP A 27 35.24 14.23 10.17
C ASP A 27 34.01 15.11 10.58
N LEU A 28 34.26 16.25 11.27
CA LEU A 28 33.19 17.18 11.63
C LEU A 28 32.53 17.82 10.39
N GLN A 29 33.30 18.18 9.38
CA GLN A 29 32.79 18.68 8.10
C GLN A 29 31.97 17.62 7.36
N ASN A 30 32.39 16.37 7.42
CA ASN A 30 31.64 15.25 6.83
C ASN A 30 30.31 15.05 7.57
N GLN A 31 30.31 15.07 8.92
CA GLN A 31 29.09 15.03 9.73
C GLN A 31 28.16 16.21 9.42
N GLN A 32 28.71 17.41 9.25
CA GLN A 32 27.95 18.61 8.87
C GLN A 32 27.32 18.49 7.48
N SER A 33 28.05 17.92 6.53
CA SER A 33 27.55 17.70 5.16
C SER A 33 26.44 16.66 5.09
N THR A 34 26.54 15.60 5.90
CA THR A 34 25.59 14.49 5.92
C THR A 34 24.43 14.68 6.90
N GLY A 35 24.58 15.57 7.89
CA GLY A 35 23.65 15.72 9.01
C GLY A 35 23.70 14.56 10.01
N ARG A 36 24.64 13.62 9.85
CA ARG A 36 24.72 12.38 10.63
C ARG A 36 26.00 12.30 11.43
N LYS A 37 25.88 11.84 12.68
CA LYS A 37 27.05 11.54 13.54
C LYS A 37 27.72 10.23 13.14
N LEU A 38 26.96 9.27 12.56
CA LEU A 38 27.45 7.95 12.14
C LEU A 38 27.52 7.88 10.62
N ASN A 39 28.72 8.00 10.06
CA ASN A 39 28.98 7.94 8.63
C ASN A 39 29.72 6.68 8.20
N LYS A 40 30.56 6.14 9.10
CA LYS A 40 31.42 4.97 8.85
C LYS A 40 31.24 3.94 9.95
N PRO A 41 31.37 2.65 9.66
CA PRO A 41 31.36 1.59 10.70
C PRO A 41 32.44 1.75 11.77
N SER A 42 33.51 2.50 11.48
CA SER A 42 34.57 2.83 12.44
C SER A 42 34.18 3.87 13.48
N ASP A 43 33.12 4.66 13.23
CA ASP A 43 32.69 5.74 14.13
C ASP A 43 32.05 5.15 15.39
N ASP A 44 31.07 4.25 15.18
CA ASP A 44 30.44 3.41 16.22
C ASP A 44 29.90 2.12 15.57
N PRO A 45 30.57 0.98 15.70
CA PRO A 45 30.14 -0.27 15.09
C PRO A 45 28.75 -0.75 15.56
N VAL A 46 28.42 -0.49 16.81
CA VAL A 46 27.13 -0.87 17.40
C VAL A 46 26.02 0.04 16.90
N GLY A 47 26.23 1.35 16.96
CA GLY A 47 25.30 2.35 16.44
C GLY A 47 24.99 2.17 14.96
N VAL A 48 26.02 1.91 14.12
CA VAL A 48 25.82 1.64 12.69
C VAL A 48 25.01 0.38 12.46
N THR A 49 25.20 -0.67 13.26
CA THR A 49 24.39 -1.89 13.16
C THR A 49 22.91 -1.62 13.42
N TYR A 50 22.59 -0.85 14.46
CA TYR A 50 21.20 -0.43 14.74
C TYR A 50 20.64 0.48 13.64
N ALA A 51 21.43 1.43 13.16
CA ALA A 51 21.04 2.33 12.09
C ALA A 51 20.66 1.57 10.80
N LEU A 52 21.50 0.60 10.41
CA LEU A 52 21.21 -0.25 9.25
C LEU A 52 19.95 -1.10 9.45
N ARG A 53 19.73 -1.60 10.67
CA ARG A 53 18.51 -2.32 11.00
C ARG A 53 17.28 -1.43 10.88
N TYR A 54 17.27 -0.24 11.47
CA TYR A 54 16.15 0.70 11.36
C TYR A 54 15.86 1.12 9.92
N ARG A 55 16.90 1.35 9.11
CA ARG A 55 16.73 1.63 7.67
C ARG A 55 16.08 0.46 6.93
N SER A 56 16.47 -0.77 7.25
CA SER A 56 15.87 -1.97 6.66
C SER A 56 14.40 -2.12 7.06
N GLU A 57 14.09 -1.91 8.35
CA GLU A 57 12.73 -1.96 8.88
C GLU A 57 11.85 -0.86 8.29
N LEU A 58 12.35 0.38 8.16
CA LEU A 58 11.67 1.49 7.48
C LEU A 58 11.40 1.18 6.00
N SER A 59 12.38 0.60 5.30
CA SER A 59 12.19 0.21 3.90
C SER A 59 11.10 -0.85 3.75
N ALA A 60 11.05 -1.82 4.67
CA ALA A 60 10.00 -2.85 4.69
C ALA A 60 8.63 -2.22 5.03
N ASN A 61 8.57 -1.33 6.04
CA ASN A 61 7.36 -0.63 6.42
C ASN A 61 6.79 0.20 5.27
N ASN A 62 7.62 0.95 4.56
CA ASN A 62 7.24 1.68 3.36
C ASN A 62 6.67 0.77 2.24
N GLN A 63 7.18 -0.47 2.12
CA GLN A 63 6.61 -1.43 1.18
C GLN A 63 5.23 -1.91 1.64
N TYR A 64 5.07 -2.17 2.94
CA TYR A 64 3.77 -2.56 3.50
C TYR A 64 2.73 -1.45 3.37
N GLN A 65 3.10 -0.19 3.59
CA GLN A 65 2.22 0.96 3.35
C GLN A 65 1.74 1.01 1.89
N ARG A 66 2.62 0.88 0.92
CA ARG A 66 2.22 0.82 -0.51
C ARG A 66 1.28 -0.35 -0.82
N ASN A 67 1.49 -1.50 -0.18
CA ASN A 67 0.62 -2.66 -0.34
C ASN A 67 -0.77 -2.39 0.26
N VAL A 68 -0.82 -1.73 1.43
CA VAL A 68 -2.07 -1.32 2.10
C VAL A 68 -2.83 -0.31 1.25
N ASP A 69 -2.16 0.72 0.72
CA ASP A 69 -2.79 1.72 -0.17
C ASP A 69 -3.38 1.07 -1.43
N THR A 70 -2.67 0.10 -2.01
CA THR A 70 -3.17 -0.66 -3.16
C THR A 70 -4.38 -1.51 -2.77
N ALA A 71 -4.35 -2.15 -1.59
CA ALA A 71 -5.44 -2.96 -1.08
C ALA A 71 -6.70 -2.11 -0.80
N LEU A 72 -6.54 -0.92 -0.20
CA LEU A 72 -7.64 0.02 0.03
C LEU A 72 -8.28 0.46 -1.27
N GLY A 73 -7.48 0.89 -2.26
CA GLY A 73 -8.02 1.29 -3.57
C GLY A 73 -8.79 0.15 -4.27
N TRP A 74 -8.37 -1.10 -4.08
CA TRP A 74 -9.09 -2.28 -4.58
C TRP A 74 -10.42 -2.46 -3.85
N LEU A 75 -10.41 -2.43 -2.52
CA LEU A 75 -11.60 -2.62 -1.70
C LEU A 75 -12.62 -1.49 -1.90
N ASP A 76 -12.19 -0.23 -1.99
CA ASP A 76 -13.05 0.93 -2.24
C ASP A 76 -13.77 0.84 -3.59
N THR A 77 -13.04 0.40 -4.63
CA THR A 77 -13.66 0.20 -5.95
C THR A 77 -14.64 -0.96 -5.89
N THR A 78 -14.30 -2.05 -5.21
CA THR A 78 -15.18 -3.21 -5.04
C THR A 78 -16.45 -2.82 -4.30
N ASP A 79 -16.34 -2.05 -3.21
CA ASP A 79 -17.47 -1.50 -2.42
C ASP A 79 -18.40 -0.66 -3.29
N SER A 80 -17.85 0.26 -4.08
CA SER A 80 -18.62 1.10 -5.02
C SER A 80 -19.38 0.27 -6.04
N VAL A 81 -18.76 -0.76 -6.63
CA VAL A 81 -19.41 -1.64 -7.61
C VAL A 81 -20.48 -2.49 -6.95
N MET A 82 -20.24 -3.00 -5.74
CA MET A 82 -21.23 -3.76 -4.97
C MET A 82 -22.47 -2.91 -4.66
N SER A 83 -22.27 -1.67 -4.22
CA SER A 83 -23.37 -0.73 -3.95
C SER A 83 -24.21 -0.45 -5.21
N GLN A 84 -23.57 -0.27 -6.36
CA GLN A 84 -24.25 -0.10 -7.63
C GLN A 84 -25.05 -1.36 -8.02
N ALA A 85 -24.47 -2.55 -7.86
CA ALA A 85 -25.11 -3.81 -8.16
C ALA A 85 -26.33 -4.07 -7.24
N GLU A 86 -26.25 -3.72 -5.97
CA GLU A 86 -27.39 -3.79 -5.03
C GLU A 86 -28.53 -2.86 -5.46
N SER A 87 -28.21 -1.66 -5.94
CA SER A 87 -29.19 -0.72 -6.47
C SER A 87 -29.89 -1.28 -7.73
N VAL A 88 -29.15 -1.91 -8.63
CA VAL A 88 -29.68 -2.61 -9.82
C VAL A 88 -30.56 -3.78 -9.38
N MET A 89 -30.16 -4.53 -8.33
CA MET A 89 -30.97 -5.63 -7.78
C MET A 89 -32.29 -5.14 -7.16
N GLY A 90 -32.24 -3.98 -6.50
CA GLY A 90 -33.46 -3.30 -6.00
C GLY A 90 -34.42 -2.97 -7.15
N ARG A 91 -33.88 -2.41 -8.26
CA ARG A 91 -34.69 -2.12 -9.46
C ARG A 91 -35.26 -3.38 -10.09
N LEU A 92 -34.48 -4.46 -10.17
CA LEU A 92 -34.93 -5.78 -10.62
C LEU A 92 -36.13 -6.27 -9.78
N LYS A 93 -36.04 -6.12 -8.45
CA LYS A 93 -37.12 -6.49 -7.55
C LYS A 93 -38.40 -5.67 -7.81
N GLU A 94 -38.30 -4.35 -7.95
CA GLU A 94 -39.43 -3.48 -8.26
C GLU A 94 -40.15 -3.90 -9.53
N LEU A 95 -39.39 -4.13 -10.62
CA LEU A 95 -39.94 -4.58 -11.91
C LEU A 95 -40.59 -5.96 -11.79
N SER A 96 -40.00 -6.86 -11.02
CA SER A 96 -40.56 -8.20 -10.79
C SER A 96 -41.86 -8.13 -10.00
N VAL A 97 -41.96 -7.26 -8.99
CA VAL A 97 -43.21 -7.02 -8.26
C VAL A 97 -44.29 -6.41 -9.19
N GLN A 98 -43.92 -5.43 -10.00
CA GLN A 98 -44.81 -4.87 -11.00
C GLN A 98 -45.34 -5.94 -11.97
N ALA A 99 -44.42 -6.80 -12.50
CA ALA A 99 -44.75 -7.85 -13.41
C ALA A 99 -45.61 -9.00 -12.80
N SER A 100 -45.48 -9.22 -11.49
CA SER A 100 -46.27 -10.27 -10.79
C SER A 100 -47.74 -9.97 -10.69
N ASN A 101 -48.17 -8.73 -10.98
CA ASN A 101 -49.59 -8.37 -10.99
C ASN A 101 -50.29 -8.96 -12.23
N GLY A 102 -51.18 -9.92 -12.01
CA GLY A 102 -51.89 -10.65 -13.06
C GLY A 102 -52.86 -9.81 -13.93
N THR A 103 -53.02 -8.50 -13.64
CA THR A 103 -53.82 -7.58 -14.45
C THR A 103 -53.03 -6.89 -15.56
N ASN A 104 -51.70 -7.09 -15.64
CA ASN A 104 -50.84 -6.46 -16.62
C ASN A 104 -51.12 -7.06 -18.03
N PRO A 105 -51.34 -6.23 -19.08
CA PRO A 105 -51.40 -6.71 -20.43
C PRO A 105 -50.03 -7.18 -20.90
N GLN A 106 -49.98 -8.09 -21.92
CA GLN A 106 -48.74 -8.66 -22.45
C GLN A 106 -47.77 -7.54 -22.91
N SER A 107 -48.26 -6.46 -23.50
CA SER A 107 -47.42 -5.33 -23.94
C SER A 107 -46.67 -4.66 -22.82
N ALA A 108 -47.26 -4.60 -21.59
CA ALA A 108 -46.58 -4.10 -20.42
C ALA A 108 -45.48 -5.06 -19.91
N LEU A 109 -45.75 -6.38 -19.95
CA LEU A 109 -44.76 -7.41 -19.63
C LEU A 109 -43.59 -7.39 -20.62
N ASP A 110 -43.84 -7.15 -21.91
CA ASP A 110 -42.79 -7.03 -22.94
C ASP A 110 -41.89 -5.79 -22.68
N SER A 111 -42.50 -4.70 -22.23
CA SER A 111 -41.73 -3.49 -21.84
C SER A 111 -40.83 -3.74 -20.60
N VAL A 112 -41.37 -4.38 -19.58
CA VAL A 112 -40.62 -4.78 -18.37
C VAL A 112 -39.48 -5.74 -18.76
N LYS A 113 -39.77 -6.72 -19.63
CA LYS A 113 -38.76 -7.66 -20.12
C LYS A 113 -37.57 -6.94 -20.81
N SER A 114 -37.88 -5.93 -21.64
CA SER A 114 -36.83 -5.14 -22.31
C SER A 114 -35.94 -4.44 -21.25
N GLU A 115 -36.53 -3.86 -20.20
CA GLU A 115 -35.77 -3.26 -19.13
C GLU A 115 -34.93 -4.31 -18.33
N LEU A 116 -35.49 -5.52 -18.11
CA LEU A 116 -34.73 -6.62 -17.48
C LEU A 116 -33.50 -7.04 -18.28
N GLN A 117 -33.58 -6.99 -19.62
CA GLN A 117 -32.43 -7.30 -20.48
C GLN A 117 -31.31 -6.23 -20.32
N GLU A 118 -31.67 -4.96 -20.21
CA GLU A 118 -30.71 -3.88 -19.95
C GLU A 118 -30.09 -4.01 -18.54
N LEU A 119 -30.89 -4.32 -17.51
CA LEU A 119 -30.36 -4.60 -16.17
C LEU A 119 -29.42 -5.79 -16.15
N ARG A 120 -29.71 -6.82 -16.96
CA ARG A 120 -28.81 -7.98 -17.13
C ARG A 120 -27.46 -7.58 -17.72
N ALA A 121 -27.46 -6.76 -18.78
CA ALA A 121 -26.24 -6.25 -19.38
C ALA A 121 -25.47 -5.40 -18.35
N GLN A 122 -26.15 -4.56 -17.60
CA GLN A 122 -25.54 -3.75 -16.54
C GLN A 122 -24.89 -4.61 -15.43
N PHE A 123 -25.53 -5.72 -15.01
CA PHE A 123 -24.90 -6.68 -14.10
C PHE A 123 -23.62 -7.31 -14.67
N ALA A 124 -23.62 -7.64 -15.97
CA ALA A 124 -22.42 -8.18 -16.63
C ALA A 124 -21.30 -7.13 -16.67
N ASP A 125 -21.63 -5.88 -16.96
CA ASP A 125 -20.66 -4.78 -17.00
C ASP A 125 -20.07 -4.52 -15.62
N LEU A 126 -20.90 -4.49 -14.57
CA LEU A 126 -20.46 -4.37 -13.18
C LEU A 126 -19.57 -5.55 -12.76
N GLY A 127 -19.94 -6.78 -13.14
CA GLY A 127 -19.15 -7.97 -12.88
C GLY A 127 -17.81 -8.01 -13.64
N ASN A 128 -17.72 -7.28 -14.75
CA ASN A 128 -16.51 -7.13 -15.58
C ASN A 128 -15.69 -5.86 -15.23
N THR A 129 -15.97 -5.21 -14.12
CA THR A 129 -15.20 -4.03 -13.71
C THR A 129 -13.73 -4.40 -13.48
N GLN A 130 -12.85 -3.51 -13.93
CA GLN A 130 -11.40 -3.68 -13.84
C GLN A 130 -10.74 -2.57 -13.05
N ILE A 131 -9.68 -2.94 -12.34
CA ILE A 131 -8.71 -2.01 -11.73
C ILE A 131 -7.34 -2.32 -12.32
N ASN A 132 -6.71 -1.35 -12.95
CA ASN A 132 -5.40 -1.52 -13.59
C ASN A 132 -5.34 -2.72 -14.56
N GLY A 133 -6.43 -2.96 -15.31
CA GLY A 133 -6.55 -4.06 -16.26
C GLY A 133 -6.83 -5.43 -15.64
N LYS A 134 -7.16 -5.50 -14.37
CA LYS A 134 -7.47 -6.73 -13.62
C LYS A 134 -8.95 -6.77 -13.24
N TYR A 135 -9.65 -7.86 -13.54
CA TYR A 135 -11.04 -8.07 -13.14
C TYR A 135 -11.16 -8.29 -11.63
N ILE A 136 -11.98 -7.49 -10.95
CA ILE A 136 -12.08 -7.47 -9.48
C ILE A 136 -12.77 -8.72 -8.91
N PHE A 137 -13.68 -9.34 -9.65
CA PHE A 137 -14.50 -10.48 -9.19
C PHE A 137 -13.98 -11.85 -9.64
N ASN A 138 -12.83 -11.94 -10.32
CA ASN A 138 -12.30 -13.19 -10.87
C ASN A 138 -11.04 -13.73 -10.14
N GLY A 139 -10.89 -13.42 -8.87
CA GLY A 139 -9.83 -13.97 -8.02
C GLY A 139 -8.44 -13.91 -8.65
N GLN A 140 -7.74 -15.05 -8.70
CA GLN A 140 -6.39 -15.13 -9.27
C GLN A 140 -6.38 -15.18 -10.82
N THR A 141 -7.52 -15.45 -11.45
CA THR A 141 -7.65 -15.42 -12.93
C THR A 141 -8.11 -14.04 -13.43
N TYR A 142 -7.50 -13.01 -12.91
CA TYR A 142 -7.85 -11.60 -13.14
C TYR A 142 -7.68 -11.11 -14.59
N ASP A 143 -7.00 -11.88 -15.45
CA ASP A 143 -6.78 -11.53 -16.87
C ASP A 143 -7.92 -12.01 -17.79
N ILE A 144 -8.81 -12.86 -17.28
CA ILE A 144 -9.90 -13.48 -18.06
C ILE A 144 -11.21 -12.78 -17.72
N ILE A 145 -11.97 -12.39 -18.75
CA ILE A 145 -13.30 -11.80 -18.58
C ILE A 145 -14.25 -12.80 -17.91
N PRO A 146 -14.78 -12.49 -16.70
CA PRO A 146 -15.64 -13.42 -15.99
C PRO A 146 -17.04 -13.55 -16.61
N TYR A 147 -17.64 -12.46 -17.08
CA TYR A 147 -18.99 -12.43 -17.63
C TYR A 147 -18.95 -11.98 -19.08
N ASN A 148 -18.89 -12.94 -20.00
CA ASN A 148 -18.81 -12.64 -21.44
C ASN A 148 -20.16 -12.15 -21.97
N SER A 149 -20.30 -10.83 -22.14
CA SER A 149 -21.50 -10.16 -22.64
C SER A 149 -21.87 -10.54 -24.08
N ASN A 150 -20.93 -11.07 -24.88
CA ASN A 150 -21.21 -11.53 -26.24
C ASN A 150 -22.07 -12.81 -26.28
N ASN A 151 -22.18 -13.54 -25.19
CA ASN A 151 -23.01 -14.73 -25.06
C ASN A 151 -23.94 -14.60 -23.85
N LEU A 152 -24.95 -13.73 -23.97
CA LEU A 152 -25.90 -13.42 -22.90
C LEU A 152 -26.61 -14.68 -22.35
N THR A 153 -26.84 -15.70 -23.18
CA THR A 153 -27.48 -16.95 -22.75
C THR A 153 -26.63 -17.80 -21.81
N SER A 154 -25.34 -17.57 -21.72
CA SER A 154 -24.44 -18.37 -20.87
C SER A 154 -23.96 -17.65 -19.60
N LEU A 155 -24.42 -16.42 -19.31
CA LEU A 155 -23.98 -15.67 -18.16
C LEU A 155 -24.27 -16.35 -16.80
N GLY A 156 -25.40 -17.04 -16.70
CA GLY A 156 -25.76 -17.84 -15.52
C GLY A 156 -24.88 -19.09 -15.32
N ALA A 157 -24.15 -19.51 -16.36
CA ALA A 157 -23.18 -20.60 -16.31
C ALA A 157 -21.75 -20.11 -16.15
N ALA A 158 -21.54 -18.78 -15.98
CA ALA A 158 -20.23 -18.22 -15.68
C ALA A 158 -19.75 -18.69 -14.30
N GLU A 159 -18.47 -18.98 -14.23
CA GLU A 159 -17.81 -19.41 -13.00
C GLU A 159 -16.60 -18.52 -12.77
N THR A 160 -16.56 -17.85 -11.63
CA THR A 160 -15.44 -17.00 -11.25
C THR A 160 -14.49 -17.76 -10.32
N ASN A 161 -13.20 -17.42 -10.41
CA ASN A 161 -12.20 -18.02 -9.53
C ASN A 161 -12.41 -17.53 -8.07
N LYS A 162 -12.37 -18.48 -7.12
CA LYS A 162 -12.55 -18.21 -5.68
C LYS A 162 -11.22 -18.10 -4.92
N ASP A 163 -10.09 -18.34 -5.60
CA ASP A 163 -8.80 -18.34 -4.93
C ASP A 163 -8.47 -16.95 -4.37
N PRO A 164 -7.91 -16.89 -3.15
CA PRO A 164 -7.63 -15.61 -2.50
C PRO A 164 -6.49 -14.88 -3.21
N VAL A 165 -6.68 -13.58 -3.41
CA VAL A 165 -5.61 -12.64 -3.77
C VAL A 165 -5.17 -11.96 -2.49
N GLU A 166 -3.94 -12.26 -2.06
CA GLU A 166 -3.42 -11.81 -0.77
C GLU A 166 -2.35 -10.74 -0.95
N TYR A 167 -2.42 -9.69 -0.14
CA TYR A 167 -1.40 -8.67 -0.01
C TYR A 167 -0.71 -8.78 1.34
N THR A 168 0.62 -8.76 1.32
CA THR A 168 1.43 -8.73 2.55
C THR A 168 1.44 -7.30 3.08
N VAL A 169 0.89 -7.10 4.27
CA VAL A 169 0.72 -5.79 4.91
C VAL A 169 1.52 -5.67 6.21
N GLY A 170 2.36 -6.64 6.51
CA GLY A 170 3.22 -6.65 7.68
C GLY A 170 4.04 -7.93 7.73
N LEU A 171 4.96 -8.03 8.68
CA LEU A 171 5.79 -9.22 8.85
C LEU A 171 4.92 -10.44 9.21
N GLY A 172 4.73 -11.35 8.24
CA GLY A 172 3.89 -12.54 8.39
C GLY A 172 2.38 -12.26 8.44
N VAL A 173 1.95 -11.06 8.02
CA VAL A 173 0.53 -10.69 7.97
C VAL A 173 0.11 -10.48 6.53
N THR A 174 -0.81 -11.32 6.05
CA THR A 174 -1.44 -11.20 4.74
C THR A 174 -2.92 -10.89 4.86
N PHE A 175 -3.46 -10.15 3.88
CA PHE A 175 -4.89 -9.87 3.76
C PHE A 175 -5.40 -10.30 2.41
N GLN A 176 -6.54 -11.00 2.42
CA GLN A 176 -7.32 -11.25 1.23
C GLN A 176 -8.11 -9.99 0.86
N ILE A 177 -7.93 -9.50 -0.37
CA ILE A 177 -8.56 -8.28 -0.87
C ILE A 177 -9.68 -8.55 -1.87
N ASN A 178 -9.71 -9.73 -2.49
CA ASN A 178 -10.69 -10.07 -3.51
C ASN A 178 -11.96 -10.65 -2.92
N THR A 179 -13.06 -10.43 -3.63
CA THR A 179 -14.35 -11.10 -3.46
C THR A 179 -14.68 -11.83 -4.76
N SER A 180 -15.14 -13.08 -4.66
CA SER A 180 -15.50 -13.86 -5.83
C SER A 180 -16.85 -13.40 -6.39
N GLY A 181 -16.96 -13.32 -7.72
CA GLY A 181 -18.23 -13.05 -8.37
C GLY A 181 -19.29 -14.14 -8.08
N ASN A 182 -18.87 -15.38 -7.84
CA ASN A 182 -19.80 -16.46 -7.46
C ASN A 182 -20.46 -16.20 -6.11
N ASP A 183 -19.75 -15.61 -5.16
CA ASP A 183 -20.31 -15.30 -3.84
C ASP A 183 -21.27 -14.12 -3.92
N PHE A 184 -20.97 -13.13 -4.78
CA PHE A 184 -21.77 -11.91 -4.91
C PHE A 184 -22.92 -12.04 -5.92
N PHE A 185 -22.68 -12.46 -7.18
CA PHE A 185 -23.70 -12.59 -8.22
C PHE A 185 -24.40 -13.96 -8.24
N GLY A 186 -23.84 -14.96 -7.59
CA GLY A 186 -24.39 -16.30 -7.47
C GLY A 186 -23.55 -17.37 -8.16
N GLU A 187 -23.64 -18.58 -7.62
CA GLU A 187 -22.91 -19.72 -8.15
C GLU A 187 -23.41 -20.12 -9.55
N LYS A 188 -22.54 -20.74 -10.31
CA LYS A 188 -22.83 -21.31 -11.63
C LYS A 188 -24.10 -22.17 -11.58
N ASN A 189 -25.05 -21.84 -12.45
CA ASN A 189 -26.36 -22.52 -12.53
C ASN A 189 -27.16 -22.52 -11.19
N GLY A 190 -26.79 -21.71 -10.23
CA GLY A 190 -27.52 -21.56 -8.97
C GLY A 190 -28.95 -21.03 -9.19
N THR A 191 -29.89 -21.45 -8.35
CA THR A 191 -31.28 -20.99 -8.42
C THR A 191 -31.41 -19.49 -8.11
N ASP A 192 -30.52 -18.97 -7.30
CA ASP A 192 -30.45 -17.57 -6.88
C ASP A 192 -29.33 -16.79 -7.59
N ASN A 193 -28.74 -17.32 -8.69
CA ASN A 193 -27.84 -16.59 -9.54
C ASN A 193 -28.60 -15.48 -10.27
N VAL A 194 -28.08 -14.23 -10.23
CA VAL A 194 -28.72 -13.04 -10.79
C VAL A 194 -29.13 -13.25 -12.26
N PHE A 195 -28.25 -13.79 -13.07
CA PHE A 195 -28.49 -14.01 -14.51
C PHE A 195 -29.57 -15.08 -14.74
N ASN A 196 -29.56 -16.15 -13.95
CA ASN A 196 -30.58 -17.21 -14.03
C ASN A 196 -31.96 -16.71 -13.58
N ILE A 197 -32.01 -15.85 -12.53
CA ILE A 197 -33.23 -15.20 -12.10
C ILE A 197 -33.82 -14.37 -13.23
N ILE A 198 -33.03 -13.53 -13.90
CA ILE A 198 -33.49 -12.67 -15.00
C ILE A 198 -33.97 -13.52 -16.19
N ASP A 199 -33.29 -14.62 -16.51
CA ASP A 199 -33.70 -15.54 -17.60
C ASP A 199 -35.02 -16.22 -17.30
N LYS A 200 -35.21 -16.69 -16.06
CA LYS A 200 -36.48 -17.29 -15.63
C LYS A 200 -37.64 -16.29 -15.64
N LEU A 201 -37.38 -15.07 -15.11
CA LEU A 201 -38.36 -13.98 -15.15
C LEU A 201 -38.75 -13.63 -16.58
N SER A 202 -37.79 -13.49 -17.49
CA SER A 202 -38.03 -13.19 -18.89
C SER A 202 -38.86 -14.31 -19.56
N THR A 203 -38.57 -15.58 -19.22
CA THR A 203 -39.32 -16.74 -19.74
C THR A 203 -40.76 -16.81 -19.17
N ALA A 204 -40.90 -16.54 -17.86
CA ALA A 204 -42.21 -16.50 -17.19
C ALA A 204 -43.12 -15.39 -17.77
N MET A 205 -42.53 -14.19 -18.01
CA MET A 205 -43.26 -13.06 -18.64
C MET A 205 -43.70 -13.38 -20.07
N ASN A 206 -42.86 -14.04 -20.90
CA ASN A 206 -43.22 -14.45 -22.23
C ASN A 206 -44.43 -15.41 -22.24
N ASN A 207 -44.53 -16.27 -21.23
CA ASN A 207 -45.56 -17.29 -21.12
C ASN A 207 -46.76 -16.84 -20.29
N GLY A 208 -46.80 -15.62 -19.80
CA GLY A 208 -47.85 -15.10 -18.93
C GLY A 208 -48.01 -15.84 -17.58
N ARG A 209 -46.91 -16.43 -17.08
CA ARG A 209 -46.92 -17.26 -15.85
C ARG A 209 -46.62 -16.44 -14.60
N TYR A 210 -47.62 -15.75 -14.08
CA TYR A 210 -47.48 -14.88 -12.89
C TYR A 210 -47.05 -15.64 -11.63
N ASP A 211 -47.44 -16.90 -11.47
CA ASP A 211 -47.03 -17.72 -10.32
C ASP A 211 -45.52 -18.00 -10.33
N GLU A 212 -44.91 -18.15 -11.51
CA GLU A 212 -43.46 -18.33 -11.63
C GLU A 212 -42.71 -17.02 -11.33
N ILE A 213 -43.24 -15.87 -11.78
CA ILE A 213 -42.67 -14.55 -11.43
C ILE A 213 -42.71 -14.36 -9.91
N THR A 214 -43.81 -14.71 -9.24
CA THR A 214 -43.91 -14.60 -7.78
C THR A 214 -42.93 -15.51 -7.02
N LYS A 215 -42.65 -16.71 -7.55
CA LYS A 215 -41.65 -17.62 -6.98
C LYS A 215 -40.23 -17.05 -7.10
N GLU A 216 -39.90 -16.39 -8.20
CA GLU A 216 -38.58 -15.81 -8.39
C GLU A 216 -38.32 -14.60 -7.48
N LEU A 217 -39.36 -13.94 -6.94
CA LEU A 217 -39.20 -12.89 -5.91
C LEU A 217 -38.47 -13.41 -4.66
N ALA A 218 -38.71 -14.66 -4.26
CA ALA A 218 -38.00 -15.28 -3.14
C ALA A 218 -36.51 -15.49 -3.46
N ASN A 219 -36.18 -15.86 -4.70
CA ASN A 219 -34.80 -16.00 -5.16
C ASN A 219 -34.10 -14.64 -5.22
N ILE A 220 -34.78 -13.57 -5.65
CA ILE A 220 -34.30 -12.18 -5.62
C ILE A 220 -33.97 -11.77 -4.18
N ASP A 221 -34.88 -12.00 -3.25
CA ASP A 221 -34.66 -11.64 -1.83
C ASP A 221 -33.50 -12.46 -1.23
N SER A 222 -33.41 -13.74 -1.54
CA SER A 222 -32.28 -14.58 -1.13
C SER A 222 -30.96 -14.03 -1.65
N ARG A 223 -30.90 -13.65 -2.93
CA ARG A 223 -29.69 -13.11 -3.53
C ARG A 223 -29.32 -11.75 -2.96
N LEU A 224 -30.28 -10.84 -2.80
CA LEU A 224 -30.07 -9.53 -2.21
C LEU A 224 -29.49 -9.63 -0.79
N ASN A 225 -30.04 -10.52 0.04
CA ASN A 225 -29.52 -10.77 1.39
C ASN A 225 -28.05 -11.27 1.37
N LYS A 226 -27.71 -12.15 0.42
CA LYS A 226 -26.34 -12.63 0.25
C LYS A 226 -25.42 -11.52 -0.25
N MET A 227 -25.85 -10.68 -1.20
CA MET A 227 -25.10 -9.52 -1.69
C MET A 227 -24.78 -8.57 -0.53
N VAL A 228 -25.77 -8.21 0.28
CA VAL A 228 -25.59 -7.35 1.46
C VAL A 228 -24.62 -7.99 2.47
N SER A 229 -24.70 -9.31 2.68
CA SER A 229 -23.77 -10.01 3.58
C SER A 229 -22.34 -9.96 3.10
N VAL A 230 -22.12 -10.22 1.81
CA VAL A 230 -20.78 -10.19 1.18
C VAL A 230 -20.22 -8.74 1.15
N HIS A 231 -21.11 -7.76 0.91
CA HIS A 231 -20.77 -6.34 0.96
C HIS A 231 -20.34 -5.92 2.37
N ALA A 232 -21.08 -6.35 3.41
CA ALA A 232 -20.73 -6.11 4.79
C ALA A 232 -19.38 -6.76 5.18
N GLU A 233 -19.08 -7.95 4.65
CA GLU A 233 -17.77 -8.61 4.84
C GLU A 233 -16.65 -7.80 4.18
N THR A 234 -16.88 -7.27 2.97
CA THR A 234 -15.92 -6.40 2.27
C THR A 234 -15.67 -5.12 3.08
N GLY A 235 -16.70 -4.47 3.60
CA GLY A 235 -16.58 -3.31 4.49
C GLY A 235 -15.81 -3.63 5.79
N ALA A 236 -16.01 -4.82 6.37
CA ALA A 236 -15.22 -5.24 7.53
C ALA A 236 -13.74 -5.45 7.19
N ARG A 237 -13.44 -5.95 5.97
CA ARG A 237 -12.06 -6.06 5.47
C ARG A 237 -11.43 -4.67 5.27
N THR A 238 -12.17 -3.71 4.70
CA THR A 238 -11.71 -2.32 4.54
C THR A 238 -11.33 -1.71 5.88
N ASN A 239 -12.21 -1.75 6.88
CA ASN A 239 -11.92 -1.26 8.23
C ASN A 239 -10.66 -1.92 8.83
N ARG A 240 -10.46 -3.21 8.59
CA ARG A 240 -9.28 -3.92 9.09
C ARG A 240 -8.00 -3.47 8.39
N VAL A 241 -8.05 -3.16 7.09
CA VAL A 241 -6.90 -2.65 6.33
C VAL A 241 -6.58 -1.21 6.75
N GLU A 242 -7.58 -0.36 7.01
CA GLU A 242 -7.40 1.00 7.56
C GLU A 242 -6.73 0.98 8.95
N LEU A 243 -7.14 0.06 9.83
CA LEU A 243 -6.47 -0.12 11.12
C LEU A 243 -5.00 -0.51 10.96
N MET A 244 -4.69 -1.31 9.93
CA MET A 244 -3.30 -1.67 9.62
C MET A 244 -2.52 -0.48 9.08
N GLN A 245 -3.12 0.37 8.25
CA GLN A 245 -2.51 1.62 7.78
C GLN A 245 -2.10 2.51 8.96
N ASN A 246 -3.03 2.79 9.88
CA ASN A 246 -2.75 3.58 11.07
C ASN A 246 -1.64 2.97 11.95
N ARG A 247 -1.56 1.65 12.02
CA ARG A 247 -0.49 0.95 12.74
C ARG A 247 0.85 1.14 12.05
N LEU A 248 0.92 0.98 10.71
CA LEU A 248 2.15 1.16 9.94
C LEU A 248 2.66 2.59 10.00
N ASP A 249 1.76 3.59 10.00
CA ASP A 249 2.12 5.01 10.18
C ASP A 249 2.72 5.27 11.56
N SER A 250 2.16 4.67 12.60
CA SER A 250 2.69 4.76 13.97
C SER A 250 4.05 4.07 14.10
N GLU A 251 4.24 2.96 13.40
CA GLU A 251 5.51 2.22 13.35
C GLU A 251 6.56 3.01 12.57
N ASP A 252 6.21 3.64 11.44
CA ASP A 252 7.07 4.53 10.66
C ASP A 252 7.61 5.67 11.51
N PHE A 253 6.72 6.38 12.22
CA PHE A 253 7.10 7.45 13.13
C PHE A 253 8.06 6.97 14.23
N SER A 254 7.79 5.80 14.81
CA SER A 254 8.62 5.23 15.86
C SER A 254 10.01 4.83 15.34
N LEU A 255 10.08 4.17 14.20
CA LEU A 255 11.32 3.75 13.55
C LEU A 255 12.15 4.94 13.09
N THR A 256 11.51 5.96 12.51
CA THR A 256 12.16 7.22 12.11
C THR A 256 12.74 7.94 13.32
N SER A 257 12.00 8.00 14.43
CA SER A 257 12.51 8.59 15.69
C SER A 257 13.71 7.82 16.25
N LEU A 258 13.68 6.47 16.21
CA LEU A 258 14.78 5.64 16.67
C LEU A 258 16.00 5.77 15.76
N GLN A 259 15.80 5.85 14.45
CA GLN A 259 16.86 6.09 13.48
C GLN A 259 17.50 7.45 13.72
N ALA A 260 16.71 8.52 13.84
CA ALA A 260 17.20 9.87 14.10
C ALA A 260 18.03 9.94 15.38
N LYS A 261 17.54 9.37 16.48
CA LYS A 261 18.30 9.31 17.75
C LYS A 261 19.63 8.57 17.62
N THR A 262 19.70 7.60 16.73
CA THR A 262 20.91 6.77 16.53
C THR A 262 21.88 7.42 15.56
N GLU A 263 21.42 8.00 14.46
CA GLU A 263 22.25 8.47 13.34
C GLU A 263 22.49 9.97 13.32
N ASP A 264 21.47 10.78 13.70
CA ASP A 264 21.50 12.20 13.45
C ASP A 264 22.48 12.92 14.40
N ALA A 265 23.12 13.93 13.86
CA ALA A 265 23.97 14.82 14.62
C ALA A 265 23.17 16.00 15.17
N ASP A 266 23.47 16.40 16.42
CA ASP A 266 23.01 17.71 16.90
C ASP A 266 23.76 18.81 16.15
N ILE A 267 23.04 19.48 15.25
CA ILE A 267 23.61 20.52 14.38
C ILE A 267 24.18 21.68 15.19
N SER A 268 23.57 22.03 16.33
CA SER A 268 24.03 23.13 17.19
C SER A 268 25.38 22.80 17.80
N GLU A 269 25.50 21.60 18.37
CA GLU A 269 26.76 21.13 18.95
C GLU A 269 27.83 20.94 17.88
N LEU A 270 27.44 20.39 16.71
CA LEU A 270 28.31 20.15 15.57
C LEU A 270 28.93 21.46 15.04
N LEU A 271 28.13 22.52 14.87
CA LEU A 271 28.62 23.84 14.45
C LEU A 271 29.61 24.43 15.43
N ILE A 272 29.32 24.33 16.74
CA ILE A 272 30.25 24.79 17.80
C ILE A 272 31.55 24.01 17.71
N ASN A 273 31.48 22.68 17.64
CA ASN A 273 32.67 21.82 17.57
C ASN A 273 33.50 22.07 16.30
N THR A 274 32.85 22.32 15.16
CA THR A 274 33.53 22.65 13.89
C THR A 274 34.25 23.98 13.98
N ASN A 275 33.62 25.03 14.56
CA ASN A 275 34.28 26.32 14.76
C ASN A 275 35.49 26.21 15.73
N ILE A 276 35.35 25.46 16.83
CA ILE A 276 36.44 25.20 17.76
C ILE A 276 37.59 24.46 17.05
N ALA A 277 37.30 23.40 16.27
CA ALA A 277 38.27 22.63 15.53
C ALA A 277 39.03 23.50 14.49
N SER A 278 38.31 24.38 13.79
CA SER A 278 38.90 25.34 12.84
C SER A 278 39.85 26.31 13.56
N ASN A 279 39.43 26.89 14.68
CA ASN A 279 40.27 27.79 15.48
C ASN A 279 41.52 27.07 16.02
N ILE A 280 41.37 25.84 16.52
CA ILE A 280 42.51 25.01 16.99
C ILE A 280 43.45 24.71 15.84
N TYR A 281 42.94 24.39 14.65
CA TYR A 281 43.75 24.12 13.48
C TYR A 281 44.57 25.35 13.08
N GLN A 282 43.96 26.53 12.98
CA GLN A 282 44.64 27.79 12.69
C GLN A 282 45.71 28.14 13.75
N ALA A 283 45.38 27.99 15.03
CA ALA A 283 46.33 28.19 16.12
C ALA A 283 47.52 27.20 16.04
N SER A 284 47.23 25.94 15.69
CA SER A 284 48.27 24.90 15.49
C SER A 284 49.21 25.22 14.33
N LEU A 285 48.68 25.74 13.23
CA LEU A 285 49.49 26.24 12.11
C LEU A 285 50.39 27.40 12.50
N SER A 286 49.82 28.38 13.24
CA SER A 286 50.59 29.54 13.71
C SER A 286 51.68 29.17 14.70
N ALA A 287 51.41 28.24 15.63
CA ALA A 287 52.39 27.69 16.55
C ALA A 287 53.48 26.87 15.86
N GLY A 288 53.06 26.02 14.86
CA GLY A 288 54.00 25.23 14.06
C GLY A 288 54.96 26.08 13.25
N ALA A 289 54.50 27.17 12.66
CA ALA A 289 55.33 28.11 11.91
C ALA A 289 56.41 28.78 12.79
N LYS A 290 56.15 28.97 14.11
CA LYS A 290 57.15 29.53 15.07
C LYS A 290 58.13 28.47 15.53
N ILE A 291 57.83 27.21 15.52
CA ILE A 291 58.72 26.11 15.98
C ILE A 291 59.64 25.62 14.84
N ILE A 292 59.15 25.69 13.59
CA ILE A 292 59.92 25.34 12.38
C ILE A 292 60.61 26.59 11.84
N THR A 293 61.30 27.33 12.70
CA THR A 293 62.18 28.41 12.24
C THR A 293 63.46 27.83 11.61
N PRO A 294 63.95 28.38 10.48
CA PRO A 294 65.18 27.92 9.87
C PRO A 294 66.32 27.95 10.88
N THR A 295 67.03 26.85 11.00
CA THR A 295 68.23 26.77 11.88
C THR A 295 69.34 27.60 11.23
N LEU A 296 70.25 28.16 12.03
CA LEU A 296 71.40 28.92 11.57
C LEU A 296 72.23 28.18 10.49
N VAL A 297 72.10 26.88 10.35
CA VAL A 297 72.74 26.04 9.35
C VAL A 297 72.16 26.25 7.95
N ASP A 298 70.86 26.60 7.80
CA ASP A 298 70.25 26.91 6.50
C ASP A 298 70.55 28.33 6.01
N PHE A 299 71.12 29.18 6.87
CA PHE A 299 71.51 30.53 6.52
C PHE A 299 73.00 30.63 6.08
N ILE A 300 73.79 29.55 6.22
CA ILE A 300 75.23 29.51 5.90
C ILE A 300 75.49 28.68 4.61
N ARG A 301 74.49 28.42 3.84
CA ARG A 301 74.60 27.72 2.52
C ARG A 301 74.38 28.67 1.38
#